data_b2aad7d543c69aaa36a51601839cf576
#
_entry.id   b2aad7d543c69aaa36a51601839cf576
#
_cell.length_a   1.000
_cell.length_b   1.000
_cell.length_c   1.000
_cell.angle_alpha   90.00
_cell.angle_beta   90.00
_cell.angle_gamma   90.00
#
_symmetry.space_group_name_H-M   'P 1'
#
loop_
_entity.id
_entity.type
_entity.pdbx_description
1 polymer ?
#
loop_
_entity_poly.entity_id
_entity_poly.type
_entity_poly.pdbx_seq_one_letter_code
_entity_poly.pdbx_strand_id
1 'polypeptide(L)'
;MLGGTGFVGPFIVKQLLELGCEVTVFHRGRREPELTAGAEHVHGEFARLQEHLPALTRRALDVVVDVNPGLAKSGHGVLHFAGIARRGVVLTSMDVYRAMSVLWGVDAGPPQQMPVTEESELRSQPSPDLGSNLDFDNLDVERAVAARSDELAVTVLRCPVIYGPLDTQRRLQRYVRAMADARPAILLDSRLARLRLTRGYVENVAHAVVTAVADDRSAGRTYNAGEHDALSEAEWLRAVGAAFGWNGDVVVADQTALPAKLRVPLPDQDLVADTSRIRHELGYAELVSRPEGLGRAIEWELAQQRDEPGPDYSSEDAALLGLH
;
A
#
# COMPACT_ATOMS: atom_id res chain seq x y z
N MET A 1 -7.31 3.86 -17.02
CA MET A 1 -6.91 3.24 -15.74
C MET A 1 -7.54 1.85 -15.62
N LEU A 2 -6.77 0.86 -15.24
CA LEU A 2 -7.24 -0.47 -14.86
C LEU A 2 -7.39 -0.53 -13.34
N GLY A 3 -8.58 -0.73 -12.81
CA GLY A 3 -8.93 -0.41 -11.44
C GLY A 3 -9.24 1.08 -11.29
N GLY A 4 -9.23 1.60 -10.08
CA GLY A 4 -9.51 3.04 -9.87
C GLY A 4 -10.66 3.31 -8.91
N THR A 5 -11.40 2.30 -8.52
CA THR A 5 -12.55 2.44 -7.61
C THR A 5 -12.33 1.78 -6.24
N GLY A 6 -11.12 1.24 -6.01
CA GLY A 6 -10.71 0.63 -4.74
C GLY A 6 -10.10 1.63 -3.76
N PHE A 7 -9.01 1.22 -3.09
CA PHE A 7 -8.37 2.00 -2.03
C PHE A 7 -7.63 3.24 -2.59
N VAL A 8 -6.53 3.04 -3.31
CA VAL A 8 -5.67 4.14 -3.83
C VAL A 8 -6.26 4.78 -5.08
N GLY A 9 -6.92 3.99 -5.90
CA GLY A 9 -7.39 4.39 -7.22
C GLY A 9 -8.23 5.67 -7.28
N PRO A 10 -9.22 5.88 -6.39
CA PRO A 10 -10.04 7.09 -6.40
C PRO A 10 -9.22 8.37 -6.24
N PHE A 11 -8.17 8.33 -5.41
CA PHE A 11 -7.28 9.48 -5.20
C PHE A 11 -6.41 9.75 -6.43
N ILE A 12 -5.97 8.70 -7.15
CA ILE A 12 -5.26 8.85 -8.43
C ILE A 12 -6.18 9.49 -9.47
N VAL A 13 -7.41 8.96 -9.62
CA VAL A 13 -8.40 9.51 -10.57
C VAL A 13 -8.64 10.99 -10.29
N LYS A 14 -8.93 11.33 -9.03
CA LYS A 14 -9.16 12.71 -8.61
C LYS A 14 -8.01 13.63 -9.03
N GLN A 15 -6.78 13.27 -8.66
CA GLN A 15 -5.60 14.09 -8.94
C GLN A 15 -5.30 14.20 -10.44
N LEU A 16 -5.52 13.15 -11.24
CA LEU A 16 -5.39 13.22 -12.69
C LEU A 16 -6.42 14.16 -13.32
N LEU A 17 -7.68 14.12 -12.86
CA LEU A 17 -8.73 15.05 -13.30
C LEU A 17 -8.39 16.49 -12.92
N GLU A 18 -7.85 16.73 -11.74
CA GLU A 18 -7.40 18.07 -11.28
C GLU A 18 -6.25 18.61 -12.13
N LEU A 19 -5.42 17.72 -12.72
CA LEU A 19 -4.40 18.10 -13.72
C LEU A 19 -4.96 18.32 -15.13
N GLY A 20 -6.27 18.15 -15.33
CA GLY A 20 -6.93 18.31 -16.62
C GLY A 20 -6.79 17.11 -17.55
N CYS A 21 -6.41 15.93 -17.03
CA CYS A 21 -6.35 14.70 -17.82
C CYS A 21 -7.75 14.17 -18.13
N GLU A 22 -7.96 13.65 -19.34
CA GLU A 22 -9.13 12.83 -19.65
C GLU A 22 -8.89 11.41 -19.09
N VAL A 23 -9.69 10.98 -18.12
CA VAL A 23 -9.51 9.70 -17.41
C VAL A 23 -10.64 8.75 -17.76
N THR A 24 -10.30 7.58 -18.31
CA THR A 24 -11.21 6.44 -18.46
C THR A 24 -10.85 5.36 -17.44
N VAL A 25 -11.82 4.92 -16.64
CA VAL A 25 -11.63 3.91 -15.59
C VAL A 25 -12.33 2.61 -15.99
N PHE A 26 -11.55 1.54 -16.17
CA PHE A 26 -12.07 0.19 -16.36
C PHE A 26 -12.20 -0.53 -15.02
N HIS A 27 -13.42 -0.96 -14.68
CA HIS A 27 -13.69 -1.63 -13.42
C HIS A 27 -14.98 -2.49 -13.48
N ARG A 28 -15.25 -3.27 -12.42
CA ARG A 28 -16.38 -4.22 -12.37
C ARG A 28 -17.75 -3.60 -12.12
N GLY A 29 -17.86 -2.28 -11.97
CA GLY A 29 -19.12 -1.57 -11.71
C GLY A 29 -19.68 -1.76 -10.29
N ARG A 30 -18.93 -2.33 -9.33
CA ARG A 30 -19.42 -2.57 -7.97
C ARG A 30 -19.45 -1.32 -7.09
N ARG A 31 -18.60 -0.34 -7.38
CA ARG A 31 -18.42 0.90 -6.63
C ARG A 31 -18.00 2.02 -7.60
N GLU A 32 -18.52 3.19 -7.38
CA GLU A 32 -18.12 4.43 -8.06
C GLU A 32 -18.02 5.53 -7.00
N PRO A 33 -16.87 5.65 -6.33
CA PRO A 33 -16.65 6.69 -5.34
C PRO A 33 -16.81 8.08 -5.95
N GLU A 34 -17.33 9.03 -5.19
CA GLU A 34 -17.47 10.44 -5.61
C GLU A 34 -16.16 11.04 -6.11
N LEU A 35 -15.02 10.60 -5.56
CA LEU A 35 -13.68 11.00 -6.00
C LEU A 35 -13.39 10.67 -7.48
N THR A 36 -14.17 9.78 -8.09
CA THR A 36 -14.05 9.42 -9.52
C THR A 36 -15.07 10.14 -10.41
N ALA A 37 -15.85 11.05 -9.85
CA ALA A 37 -16.80 11.87 -10.61
C ALA A 37 -16.05 12.70 -11.66
N GLY A 38 -16.49 12.65 -12.90
CA GLY A 38 -15.84 13.31 -14.04
C GLY A 38 -14.94 12.39 -14.86
N ALA A 39 -14.64 11.16 -14.42
CA ALA A 39 -14.01 10.15 -15.25
C ALA A 39 -15.06 9.43 -16.12
N GLU A 40 -14.65 8.92 -17.27
CA GLU A 40 -15.44 7.96 -18.04
C GLU A 40 -15.32 6.57 -17.40
N HIS A 41 -16.44 5.89 -17.17
CA HIS A 41 -16.46 4.54 -16.59
C HIS A 41 -16.79 3.50 -17.65
N VAL A 42 -15.94 2.48 -17.77
CA VAL A 42 -16.16 1.29 -18.60
C VAL A 42 -16.25 0.08 -17.69
N HIS A 43 -17.40 -0.59 -17.70
CA HIS A 43 -17.64 -1.74 -16.83
C HIS A 43 -17.28 -3.05 -17.53
N GLY A 44 -16.54 -3.92 -16.82
CA GLY A 44 -16.17 -5.24 -17.32
C GLY A 44 -15.37 -6.04 -16.31
N GLU A 45 -15.29 -7.35 -16.56
CA GLU A 45 -14.43 -8.25 -15.77
C GLU A 45 -13.00 -8.22 -16.30
N PHE A 46 -12.02 -8.11 -15.41
CA PHE A 46 -10.59 -8.04 -15.78
C PHE A 46 -10.12 -9.28 -16.56
N ALA A 47 -10.66 -10.46 -16.25
CA ALA A 47 -10.38 -11.68 -17.01
C ALA A 47 -10.81 -11.60 -18.48
N ARG A 48 -11.64 -10.63 -18.85
CA ARG A 48 -12.17 -10.37 -20.19
C ARG A 48 -11.71 -9.02 -20.74
N LEU A 49 -10.63 -8.45 -20.19
CA LEU A 49 -10.13 -7.12 -20.56
C LEU A 49 -9.97 -6.96 -22.08
N GLN A 50 -9.49 -7.99 -22.78
CA GLN A 50 -9.30 -7.96 -24.23
C GLN A 50 -10.58 -7.65 -25.01
N GLU A 51 -11.74 -8.11 -24.54
CA GLU A 51 -13.02 -7.84 -25.18
C GLU A 51 -13.43 -6.37 -25.07
N HIS A 52 -12.88 -5.67 -24.09
CA HIS A 52 -13.15 -4.25 -23.82
C HIS A 52 -12.14 -3.29 -24.46
N LEU A 53 -11.03 -3.80 -25.00
CA LEU A 53 -10.02 -2.96 -25.67
C LEU A 53 -10.60 -2.01 -26.71
N PRO A 54 -11.55 -2.42 -27.61
CA PRO A 54 -12.13 -1.50 -28.59
C PRO A 54 -12.86 -0.32 -27.94
N ALA A 55 -13.46 -0.51 -26.76
CA ALA A 55 -14.10 0.58 -26.03
C ALA A 55 -13.07 1.49 -25.37
N LEU A 56 -12.04 0.90 -24.75
CA LEU A 56 -10.98 1.61 -24.05
C LEU A 56 -10.03 2.38 -24.95
N THR A 57 -9.92 1.95 -26.23
CA THR A 57 -8.99 2.54 -27.20
C THR A 57 -9.67 3.42 -28.26
N ARG A 58 -10.91 3.84 -28.03
CA ARG A 58 -11.63 4.78 -28.91
C ARG A 58 -10.89 6.10 -29.09
N ARG A 59 -10.07 6.48 -28.12
CA ARG A 59 -9.17 7.63 -28.17
C ARG A 59 -7.73 7.14 -28.08
N ALA A 60 -6.79 7.94 -28.56
CA ALA A 60 -5.37 7.68 -28.34
C ALA A 60 -5.08 7.69 -26.82
N LEU A 61 -4.34 6.70 -26.36
CA LEU A 61 -3.95 6.58 -24.97
C LEU A 61 -2.50 7.01 -24.79
N ASP A 62 -2.29 8.06 -24.00
CA ASP A 62 -0.94 8.45 -23.61
C ASP A 62 -0.37 7.48 -22.58
N VAL A 63 -1.10 7.23 -21.49
CA VAL A 63 -0.62 6.40 -20.39
C VAL A 63 -1.72 5.44 -19.93
N VAL A 64 -1.37 4.18 -19.74
CA VAL A 64 -2.22 3.21 -19.05
C VAL A 64 -1.69 2.99 -17.65
N VAL A 65 -2.54 3.20 -16.64
CA VAL A 65 -2.22 2.97 -15.23
C VAL A 65 -2.93 1.70 -14.75
N ASP A 66 -2.18 0.71 -14.26
CA ASP A 66 -2.72 -0.50 -13.65
C ASP A 66 -2.53 -0.45 -12.12
N VAL A 67 -3.63 -0.19 -11.41
CA VAL A 67 -3.64 0.01 -9.94
C VAL A 67 -3.70 -1.32 -9.19
N ASN A 68 -4.15 -2.37 -9.84
CA ASN A 68 -4.24 -3.71 -9.27
C ASN A 68 -3.96 -4.77 -10.32
N PRO A 69 -2.68 -4.97 -10.65
CA PRO A 69 -2.27 -5.85 -11.74
C PRO A 69 -2.70 -7.32 -11.56
N GLY A 70 -3.03 -7.72 -10.34
CA GLY A 70 -3.56 -9.05 -10.04
C GLY A 70 -4.97 -9.32 -10.51
N LEU A 71 -5.77 -8.29 -10.77
CA LEU A 71 -7.15 -8.48 -11.22
C LEU A 71 -7.23 -9.16 -12.60
N ALA A 72 -6.21 -9.08 -13.40
CA ALA A 72 -6.13 -9.75 -14.71
C ALA A 72 -5.68 -11.23 -14.64
N LYS A 73 -5.62 -11.85 -13.46
CA LYS A 73 -5.17 -13.24 -13.19
C LYS A 73 -3.79 -13.64 -13.74
N SER A 74 -3.28 -12.90 -14.71
CA SER A 74 -1.99 -13.11 -15.38
C SER A 74 -0.96 -12.06 -15.01
N GLY A 75 -1.32 -11.09 -14.15
CA GLY A 75 -0.44 -9.97 -13.79
C GLY A 75 -0.09 -9.02 -14.96
N HIS A 76 -0.74 -9.17 -16.10
CA HIS A 76 -0.32 -8.53 -17.33
C HIS A 76 -1.32 -7.50 -17.88
N GLY A 77 -2.20 -6.93 -17.01
CA GLY A 77 -3.23 -5.99 -17.45
C GLY A 77 -2.70 -4.85 -18.30
N VAL A 78 -1.68 -4.16 -17.84
CA VAL A 78 -1.02 -3.06 -18.56
C VAL A 78 -0.42 -3.50 -19.91
N LEU A 79 0.08 -4.74 -20.00
CA LEU A 79 0.75 -5.26 -21.22
C LEU A 79 -0.20 -5.54 -22.40
N HIS A 80 -1.52 -5.60 -22.16
CA HIS A 80 -2.51 -5.65 -23.26
C HIS A 80 -2.55 -4.36 -24.09
N PHE A 81 -1.92 -3.30 -23.60
CA PHE A 81 -1.87 -2.00 -24.27
C PHE A 81 -0.54 -1.75 -25.01
N ALA A 82 0.32 -2.77 -25.12
CA ALA A 82 1.50 -2.70 -25.97
C ALA A 82 1.11 -2.41 -27.44
N GLY A 83 1.79 -1.44 -28.05
CA GLY A 83 1.44 -0.94 -29.38
C GLY A 83 0.18 -0.08 -29.46
N ILE A 84 -0.51 0.16 -28.32
CA ILE A 84 -1.73 0.97 -28.22
C ILE A 84 -1.47 2.24 -27.41
N ALA A 85 -0.94 2.08 -26.20
CA ALA A 85 -0.56 3.21 -25.34
C ALA A 85 0.90 3.58 -25.54
N ARG A 86 1.25 4.85 -25.31
CA ARG A 86 2.61 5.33 -25.41
C ARG A 86 3.49 4.76 -24.29
N ARG A 87 2.97 4.61 -23.11
CA ARG A 87 3.65 4.01 -21.93
C ARG A 87 2.66 3.50 -20.89
N GLY A 88 3.17 2.74 -19.92
CA GLY A 88 2.40 2.22 -18.81
C GLY A 88 2.95 2.66 -17.45
N VAL A 89 2.09 2.60 -16.42
CA VAL A 89 2.47 2.71 -15.01
C VAL A 89 1.77 1.57 -14.27
N VAL A 90 2.51 0.80 -13.49
CA VAL A 90 1.97 -0.30 -12.70
C VAL A 90 2.31 -0.13 -11.23
N LEU A 91 1.33 -0.34 -10.37
CA LEU A 91 1.54 -0.38 -8.93
C LEU A 91 1.85 -1.80 -8.50
N THR A 92 3.02 -1.99 -7.92
CA THR A 92 3.41 -3.21 -7.22
C THR A 92 3.59 -2.91 -5.72
N SER A 93 4.29 -3.74 -5.01
CA SER A 93 4.48 -3.59 -3.58
C SER A 93 5.95 -3.78 -3.19
N MET A 94 6.38 -3.15 -2.13
CA MET A 94 7.68 -3.42 -1.50
C MET A 94 7.80 -4.87 -0.99
N ASP A 95 6.72 -5.67 -1.05
CA ASP A 95 6.76 -7.10 -0.73
C ASP A 95 7.64 -7.92 -1.70
N VAL A 96 8.02 -7.34 -2.84
CA VAL A 96 8.94 -7.97 -3.80
C VAL A 96 10.37 -8.11 -3.26
N TYR A 97 10.76 -7.34 -2.25
CA TYR A 97 12.10 -7.43 -1.67
C TYR A 97 12.30 -8.69 -0.84
N ARG A 98 13.53 -9.22 -0.83
CA ARG A 98 13.90 -10.40 -0.04
C ARG A 98 13.60 -10.24 1.44
N ALA A 99 13.74 -9.01 1.98
CA ALA A 99 13.39 -8.67 3.36
C ALA A 99 11.98 -9.13 3.75
N MET A 100 11.00 -9.04 2.83
CA MET A 100 9.65 -9.51 3.11
C MET A 100 9.58 -11.04 3.22
N SER A 101 10.35 -11.80 2.40
CA SER A 101 10.45 -13.26 2.56
C SER A 101 11.03 -13.65 3.92
N VAL A 102 12.01 -12.87 4.42
CA VAL A 102 12.54 -13.05 5.78
C VAL A 102 11.46 -12.76 6.81
N LEU A 103 10.74 -11.64 6.69
CA LEU A 103 9.63 -11.27 7.60
C LEU A 103 8.50 -12.32 7.61
N TRP A 104 8.22 -12.94 6.49
CA TRP A 104 7.25 -14.05 6.42
C TRP A 104 7.80 -15.38 6.95
N GLY A 105 9.09 -15.47 7.27
CA GLY A 105 9.74 -16.71 7.70
C GLY A 105 9.91 -17.73 6.58
N VAL A 106 9.82 -17.32 5.33
CA VAL A 106 10.03 -18.17 4.13
C VAL A 106 11.50 -18.27 3.78
N ASP A 107 12.27 -17.19 3.97
CA ASP A 107 13.71 -17.14 3.79
C ASP A 107 14.38 -17.18 5.17
N ALA A 108 15.15 -18.24 5.43
CA ALA A 108 15.92 -18.42 6.68
C ALA A 108 17.31 -17.80 6.61
N GLY A 109 17.66 -17.08 5.55
CA GLY A 109 18.94 -16.40 5.39
C GLY A 109 19.12 -15.24 6.37
N PRO A 110 20.31 -14.61 6.37
CA PRO A 110 20.56 -13.44 7.20
C PRO A 110 19.64 -12.28 6.81
N PRO A 111 19.36 -11.33 7.72
CA PRO A 111 18.59 -10.14 7.41
C PRO A 111 19.12 -9.41 6.17
N GLN A 112 18.24 -8.90 5.35
CA GLN A 112 18.59 -8.00 4.25
C GLN A 112 18.98 -6.63 4.80
N GLN A 113 20.05 -6.04 4.27
CA GLN A 113 20.49 -4.71 4.69
C GLN A 113 19.44 -3.64 4.36
N MET A 114 19.23 -2.72 5.30
CA MET A 114 18.34 -1.57 5.15
C MET A 114 19.13 -0.25 5.03
N PRO A 115 18.61 0.76 4.34
CA PRO A 115 17.38 0.70 3.54
C PRO A 115 17.56 -0.10 2.23
N VAL A 116 16.48 -0.69 1.73
CA VAL A 116 16.48 -1.28 0.38
C VAL A 116 16.30 -0.18 -0.68
N THR A 117 17.06 -0.29 -1.75
CA THR A 117 16.92 0.52 -2.97
C THR A 117 16.20 -0.27 -4.05
N GLU A 118 15.89 0.34 -5.17
CA GLU A 118 15.24 -0.34 -6.29
C GLU A 118 16.09 -1.45 -6.90
N GLU A 119 17.43 -1.42 -6.70
CA GLU A 119 18.40 -2.45 -7.11
C GLU A 119 18.64 -3.54 -6.07
N SER A 120 18.05 -3.41 -4.87
CA SER A 120 18.23 -4.40 -3.81
C SER A 120 17.66 -5.75 -4.20
N GLU A 121 18.20 -6.82 -3.59
CA GLU A 121 17.81 -8.19 -3.86
C GLU A 121 16.29 -8.38 -3.68
N LEU A 122 15.67 -8.96 -4.68
CA LEU A 122 14.27 -9.35 -4.67
C LEU A 122 14.13 -10.78 -4.12
N ARG A 123 12.95 -11.12 -3.61
CA ARG A 123 12.67 -12.48 -3.15
C ARG A 123 12.71 -13.47 -4.31
N SER A 124 13.14 -14.68 -4.04
CA SER A 124 13.18 -15.79 -4.99
C SER A 124 11.93 -16.66 -4.92
N GLN A 125 11.28 -16.69 -3.76
CA GLN A 125 10.08 -17.49 -3.50
C GLN A 125 8.81 -16.68 -3.75
N PRO A 126 7.72 -17.33 -4.16
CA PRO A 126 6.43 -16.67 -4.27
C PRO A 126 5.95 -16.17 -2.90
N SER A 127 5.02 -15.23 -2.91
CA SER A 127 4.32 -14.79 -1.71
C SER A 127 3.61 -16.00 -1.06
N PRO A 128 3.75 -16.22 0.25
CA PRO A 128 2.99 -17.25 0.92
C PRO A 128 1.50 -16.93 0.84
N ASP A 129 0.68 -17.97 0.80
CA ASP A 129 -0.77 -17.81 0.92
C ASP A 129 -1.11 -17.39 2.35
N LEU A 130 -1.23 -16.10 2.56
CA LEU A 130 -1.61 -15.49 3.84
C LEU A 130 -3.15 -15.32 3.97
N GLY A 131 -3.92 -16.10 3.19
CA GLY A 131 -5.38 -15.98 3.14
C GLY A 131 -5.86 -14.75 2.36
N SER A 132 -4.95 -14.08 1.65
CA SER A 132 -5.32 -13.09 0.65
C SER A 132 -5.84 -13.86 -0.57
N ASN A 133 -7.09 -13.64 -0.98
CA ASN A 133 -7.63 -14.16 -2.24
C ASN A 133 -6.95 -13.54 -3.48
N LEU A 134 -5.66 -13.23 -3.40
CA LEU A 134 -4.91 -12.63 -4.49
C LEU A 134 -4.25 -13.76 -5.28
N ASP A 135 -4.83 -14.11 -6.43
CA ASP A 135 -4.31 -15.11 -7.36
C ASP A 135 -3.06 -14.60 -8.13
N PHE A 136 -2.26 -13.68 -7.57
CA PHE A 136 -1.11 -13.12 -8.25
C PHE A 136 0.01 -12.74 -7.28
N ASP A 137 1.21 -12.60 -7.83
CA ASP A 137 2.40 -12.16 -7.12
C ASP A 137 2.96 -10.89 -7.78
N ASN A 138 3.22 -9.85 -6.97
CA ASN A 138 3.82 -8.60 -7.46
C ASN A 138 5.15 -8.84 -8.18
N LEU A 139 5.94 -9.81 -7.74
CA LEU A 139 7.19 -10.17 -8.38
C LEU A 139 7.00 -10.72 -9.79
N ASP A 140 5.94 -11.49 -10.02
CA ASP A 140 5.62 -12.00 -11.37
C ASP A 140 5.15 -10.88 -12.29
N VAL A 141 4.44 -9.88 -11.76
CA VAL A 141 4.10 -8.65 -12.50
C VAL A 141 5.36 -7.93 -12.96
N GLU A 142 6.31 -7.70 -12.05
CA GLU A 142 7.57 -7.01 -12.40
C GLU A 142 8.39 -7.79 -13.41
N ARG A 143 8.47 -9.12 -13.28
CA ARG A 143 9.14 -10.00 -14.24
C ARG A 143 8.50 -9.94 -15.63
N ALA A 144 7.16 -9.96 -15.69
CA ALA A 144 6.42 -9.88 -16.94
C ALA A 144 6.62 -8.54 -17.65
N VAL A 145 6.59 -7.44 -16.90
CA VAL A 145 6.87 -6.08 -17.38
C VAL A 145 8.30 -5.99 -17.92
N ALA A 146 9.28 -6.48 -17.18
CA ALA A 146 10.69 -6.47 -17.59
C ALA A 146 10.92 -7.30 -18.86
N ALA A 147 10.27 -8.46 -18.99
CA ALA A 147 10.40 -9.35 -20.16
C ALA A 147 9.83 -8.74 -21.46
N ARG A 148 8.97 -7.72 -21.36
CA ARG A 148 8.31 -7.06 -22.50
C ARG A 148 8.61 -5.57 -22.58
N SER A 149 9.73 -5.14 -22.01
CA SER A 149 10.13 -3.73 -21.97
C SER A 149 10.30 -3.09 -23.35
N ASP A 150 10.64 -3.87 -24.37
CA ASP A 150 10.75 -3.42 -25.77
C ASP A 150 9.39 -3.15 -26.43
N GLU A 151 8.29 -3.71 -25.88
CA GLU A 151 6.95 -3.55 -26.44
C GLU A 151 6.20 -2.37 -25.81
N LEU A 152 6.41 -2.13 -24.50
CA LEU A 152 5.81 -1.03 -23.76
C LEU A 152 6.74 -0.61 -22.63
N ALA A 153 7.13 0.65 -22.61
CA ALA A 153 7.88 1.22 -21.49
C ALA A 153 6.96 1.40 -20.27
N VAL A 154 7.09 0.55 -19.26
CA VAL A 154 6.25 0.55 -18.06
C VAL A 154 7.05 1.05 -16.86
N THR A 155 6.53 2.06 -16.20
CA THR A 155 7.02 2.50 -14.88
C THR A 155 6.47 1.57 -13.80
N VAL A 156 7.33 1.05 -12.94
CA VAL A 156 6.95 0.23 -11.78
C VAL A 156 7.03 1.10 -10.52
N LEU A 157 5.94 1.17 -9.77
CA LEU A 157 5.91 1.82 -8.46
C LEU A 157 5.74 0.77 -7.38
N ARG A 158 6.80 0.52 -6.61
CA ARG A 158 6.78 -0.34 -5.41
C ARG A 158 6.17 0.43 -4.27
N CYS A 159 4.91 0.13 -3.98
CA CYS A 159 4.14 0.80 -2.94
C CYS A 159 4.47 0.27 -1.55
N PRO A 160 4.43 1.14 -0.50
CA PRO A 160 4.69 0.77 0.88
C PRO A 160 3.44 0.18 1.55
N VAL A 161 3.47 0.04 2.87
CA VAL A 161 2.26 -0.13 3.69
C VAL A 161 1.43 1.15 3.62
N ILE A 162 0.35 1.14 2.85
CA ILE A 162 -0.49 2.31 2.61
C ILE A 162 -1.53 2.42 3.72
N TYR A 163 -1.75 3.64 4.24
CA TYR A 163 -2.78 3.95 5.22
C TYR A 163 -3.61 5.15 4.78
N GLY A 164 -4.84 5.25 5.28
CA GLY A 164 -5.72 6.39 4.97
C GLY A 164 -7.18 6.00 4.76
N PRO A 165 -8.02 6.96 4.38
CA PRO A 165 -9.40 6.69 4.03
C PRO A 165 -9.53 5.65 2.92
N LEU A 166 -10.59 4.85 2.97
CA LEU A 166 -10.88 3.72 2.07
C LEU A 166 -9.95 2.51 2.22
N ASP A 167 -9.13 2.42 3.27
CA ASP A 167 -8.31 1.24 3.54
C ASP A 167 -9.19 0.01 3.81
N THR A 168 -9.31 -0.86 2.82
CA THR A 168 -10.12 -2.08 2.92
C THR A 168 -9.58 -3.10 3.92
N GLN A 169 -8.30 -3.00 4.29
CA GLN A 169 -7.68 -3.83 5.32
C GLN A 169 -7.80 -3.23 6.73
N ARG A 170 -8.26 -1.97 6.81
CA ARG A 170 -8.49 -1.25 8.07
C ARG A 170 -7.32 -1.38 9.04
N ARG A 171 -6.11 -1.08 8.54
CA ARG A 171 -4.85 -1.29 9.28
C ARG A 171 -4.76 -0.52 10.60
N LEU A 172 -5.48 0.59 10.73
CA LEU A 172 -5.55 1.38 11.96
C LEU A 172 -6.66 0.93 12.92
N GLN A 173 -7.57 0.04 12.49
CA GLN A 173 -8.78 -0.34 13.23
C GLN A 173 -8.49 -0.70 14.70
N ARG A 174 -7.54 -1.61 14.92
CA ARG A 174 -7.20 -2.08 16.28
C ARG A 174 -6.79 -0.94 17.21
N TYR A 175 -5.93 -0.06 16.72
CA TYR A 175 -5.38 1.04 17.50
C TYR A 175 -6.41 2.14 17.75
N VAL A 176 -7.08 2.57 16.69
CA VAL A 176 -8.14 3.60 16.76
C VAL A 176 -9.27 3.12 17.68
N ARG A 177 -9.64 1.84 17.61
CA ARG A 177 -10.68 1.27 18.48
C ARG A 177 -10.25 1.29 19.95
N ALA A 178 -9.04 0.84 20.27
CA ALA A 178 -8.54 0.88 21.63
C ALA A 178 -8.50 2.31 22.21
N MET A 179 -8.10 3.28 21.38
CA MET A 179 -8.09 4.70 21.76
C MET A 179 -9.50 5.26 21.97
N ALA A 180 -10.45 4.90 21.10
CA ALA A 180 -11.86 5.30 21.20
C ALA A 180 -12.54 4.69 22.45
N ASP A 181 -12.16 3.47 22.84
CA ASP A 181 -12.61 2.82 24.07
C ASP A 181 -11.88 3.37 25.32
N ALA A 182 -11.13 4.47 25.18
CA ALA A 182 -10.37 5.14 26.23
C ALA A 182 -9.43 4.20 27.01
N ARG A 183 -8.81 3.23 26.33
CA ARG A 183 -7.85 2.33 26.96
C ARG A 183 -6.69 3.11 27.56
N PRO A 184 -6.26 2.83 28.81
CA PRO A 184 -5.14 3.52 29.43
C PRO A 184 -3.79 3.12 28.82
N ALA A 185 -3.72 1.95 28.20
CA ALA A 185 -2.51 1.46 27.55
C ALA A 185 -2.84 0.54 26.37
N ILE A 186 -1.94 0.49 25.40
CA ILE A 186 -1.92 -0.50 24.31
C ILE A 186 -0.62 -1.27 24.42
N LEU A 187 -0.74 -2.60 24.49
CA LEU A 187 0.38 -3.51 24.71
C LEU A 187 0.95 -3.99 23.36
N LEU A 188 2.26 -3.85 23.18
CA LEU A 188 3.00 -4.34 22.01
C LEU A 188 4.03 -5.39 22.43
N ASP A 189 4.12 -6.45 21.61
CA ASP A 189 5.26 -7.37 21.61
C ASP A 189 6.56 -6.59 21.29
N SER A 190 7.62 -6.85 22.05
CA SER A 190 8.90 -6.16 21.93
C SER A 190 9.54 -6.31 20.54
N ARG A 191 9.28 -7.39 19.81
CA ARG A 191 9.74 -7.58 18.43
C ARG A 191 8.93 -6.72 17.46
N LEU A 192 7.59 -6.75 17.60
CA LEU A 192 6.73 -5.89 16.80
C LEU A 192 7.01 -4.40 17.07
N ALA A 193 7.23 -4.03 18.33
CA ALA A 193 7.49 -2.64 18.71
C ALA A 193 8.72 -2.05 18.01
N ARG A 194 9.74 -2.87 17.69
CA ARG A 194 10.96 -2.43 17.01
C ARG A 194 10.85 -2.47 15.48
N LEU A 195 9.94 -3.27 14.93
CA LEU A 195 9.78 -3.42 13.47
C LEU A 195 9.57 -2.06 12.79
N ARG A 196 10.39 -1.76 11.81
CA ARG A 196 10.29 -0.56 10.98
C ARG A 196 9.78 -0.94 9.59
N LEU A 197 8.71 -0.26 9.18
CA LEU A 197 8.13 -0.45 7.84
C LEU A 197 8.00 0.92 7.17
N THR A 198 8.39 1.00 5.91
CA THR A 198 8.03 2.17 5.09
C THR A 198 6.53 2.21 4.93
N ARG A 199 5.93 3.35 5.23
CA ARG A 199 4.50 3.63 5.11
C ARG A 199 4.26 4.74 4.10
N GLY A 200 3.01 4.90 3.68
CA GLY A 200 2.62 6.02 2.83
C GLY A 200 1.16 6.37 3.03
N TYR A 201 0.88 7.64 3.24
CA TYR A 201 -0.50 8.12 3.24
C TYR A 201 -1.10 8.00 1.84
N VAL A 202 -2.34 7.55 1.74
CA VAL A 202 -2.98 7.16 0.48
C VAL A 202 -2.96 8.27 -0.59
N GLU A 203 -3.19 9.53 -0.22
CA GLU A 203 -3.14 10.64 -1.18
C GLU A 203 -1.71 10.94 -1.65
N ASN A 204 -0.71 10.74 -0.81
CA ASN A 204 0.69 10.89 -1.17
C ASN A 204 1.16 9.76 -2.10
N VAL A 205 0.73 8.52 -1.84
CA VAL A 205 1.00 7.41 -2.75
C VAL A 205 0.32 7.62 -4.10
N ALA A 206 -0.93 8.11 -4.11
CA ALA A 206 -1.60 8.51 -5.33
C ALA A 206 -0.83 9.60 -6.07
N HIS A 207 -0.28 10.59 -5.35
CA HIS A 207 0.54 11.65 -5.93
C HIS A 207 1.84 11.12 -6.56
N ALA A 208 2.49 10.13 -5.96
CA ALA A 208 3.66 9.49 -6.57
C ALA A 208 3.30 8.84 -7.93
N VAL A 209 2.12 8.20 -8.02
CA VAL A 209 1.61 7.65 -9.29
C VAL A 209 1.36 8.76 -10.31
N VAL A 210 0.68 9.82 -9.90
CA VAL A 210 0.34 10.96 -10.76
C VAL A 210 1.61 11.66 -11.25
N THR A 211 2.61 11.82 -10.39
CA THR A 211 3.94 12.36 -10.76
C THR A 211 4.59 11.48 -11.83
N ALA A 212 4.56 10.15 -11.67
CA ALA A 212 5.08 9.24 -12.69
C ALA A 212 4.27 9.27 -13.99
N VAL A 213 2.95 9.47 -13.92
CA VAL A 213 2.09 9.65 -15.11
C VAL A 213 2.39 10.95 -15.83
N ALA A 214 2.68 12.04 -15.11
CA ALA A 214 2.90 13.36 -15.69
C ALA A 214 4.29 13.54 -16.30
N ASP A 215 5.27 12.69 -15.97
CA ASP A 215 6.67 12.86 -16.36
C ASP A 215 7.18 11.69 -17.22
N ASP A 216 7.52 11.99 -18.48
CA ASP A 216 8.03 11.00 -19.44
C ASP A 216 9.37 10.37 -19.02
N ARG A 217 10.14 11.02 -18.13
CA ARG A 217 11.39 10.48 -17.59
C ARG A 217 11.17 9.22 -16.76
N SER A 218 9.95 8.99 -16.30
CA SER A 218 9.56 7.78 -15.54
C SER A 218 9.50 6.51 -16.40
N ALA A 219 9.41 6.64 -17.73
CA ALA A 219 9.19 5.54 -18.65
C ALA A 219 10.24 4.42 -18.49
N GLY A 220 9.79 3.19 -18.22
CA GLY A 220 10.66 2.02 -18.04
C GLY A 220 11.49 2.03 -16.76
N ARG A 221 11.17 2.91 -15.78
CA ARG A 221 11.89 3.02 -14.51
C ARG A 221 11.13 2.34 -13.38
N THR A 222 11.87 1.94 -12.35
CA THR A 222 11.30 1.44 -11.09
C THR A 222 11.55 2.46 -9.99
N TYR A 223 10.55 2.71 -9.14
CA TYR A 223 10.63 3.61 -8.00
C TYR A 223 10.02 3.01 -6.74
N ASN A 224 10.68 3.22 -5.62
CA ASN A 224 10.08 3.06 -4.31
C ASN A 224 9.24 4.31 -4.00
N ALA A 225 7.96 4.13 -3.68
CA ALA A 225 7.07 5.22 -3.30
C ALA A 225 6.67 5.09 -1.83
N GLY A 226 6.89 6.13 -1.03
CA GLY A 226 6.57 6.10 0.40
C GLY A 226 7.11 7.30 1.15
N GLU A 227 6.81 7.36 2.43
CA GLU A 227 7.33 8.37 3.34
C GLU A 227 8.86 8.23 3.48
N HIS A 228 9.53 9.36 3.66
CA HIS A 228 10.98 9.38 3.80
C HIS A 228 11.45 8.66 5.07
N ASP A 229 10.74 8.89 6.18
CA ASP A 229 11.10 8.32 7.48
C ASP A 229 10.22 7.11 7.82
N ALA A 230 10.86 5.96 8.01
CA ALA A 230 10.20 4.76 8.50
C ALA A 230 10.25 4.73 10.04
N LEU A 231 9.12 4.94 10.68
CA LEU A 231 8.98 4.79 12.13
C LEU A 231 8.94 3.32 12.52
N SER A 232 9.44 2.98 13.72
CA SER A 232 9.15 1.71 14.36
C SER A 232 7.66 1.61 14.69
N GLU A 233 7.14 0.40 14.88
CA GLU A 233 5.71 0.21 15.22
C GLU A 233 5.33 0.93 16.52
N ALA A 234 6.22 0.97 17.51
CA ALA A 234 5.98 1.72 18.74
C ALA A 234 5.93 3.24 18.51
N GLU A 235 6.83 3.77 17.66
CA GLU A 235 6.81 5.20 17.28
C GLU A 235 5.58 5.53 16.44
N TRP A 236 5.22 4.62 15.53
CA TRP A 236 4.02 4.73 14.72
C TRP A 236 2.76 4.80 15.58
N LEU A 237 2.61 3.88 16.53
CA LEU A 237 1.46 3.86 17.43
C LEU A 237 1.38 5.13 18.29
N ARG A 238 2.52 5.65 18.76
CA ARG A 238 2.55 6.96 19.45
C ARG A 238 2.13 8.11 18.53
N ALA A 239 2.55 8.09 17.24
CA ALA A 239 2.12 9.10 16.28
C ALA A 239 0.60 9.03 16.02
N VAL A 240 0.03 7.82 15.90
CA VAL A 240 -1.43 7.61 15.81
C VAL A 240 -2.11 8.13 17.06
N GLY A 241 -1.60 7.81 18.26
CA GLY A 241 -2.12 8.29 19.54
C GLY A 241 -2.11 9.82 19.66
N ALA A 242 -1.01 10.45 19.25
CA ALA A 242 -0.91 11.91 19.23
C ALA A 242 -1.92 12.56 18.27
N ALA A 243 -2.10 11.98 17.07
CA ALA A 243 -3.10 12.46 16.10
C ALA A 243 -4.54 12.23 16.57
N PHE A 244 -4.79 11.19 17.35
CA PHE A 244 -6.10 10.91 17.95
C PHE A 244 -6.39 11.82 19.14
N GLY A 245 -5.37 12.35 19.83
CA GLY A 245 -5.48 13.01 21.12
C GLY A 245 -5.59 12.01 22.29
N TRP A 246 -5.04 10.80 22.12
CA TRP A 246 -5.04 9.76 23.14
C TRP A 246 -3.97 10.03 24.22
N ASN A 247 -4.34 9.89 25.49
CA ASN A 247 -3.47 10.14 26.63
C ASN A 247 -2.99 8.85 27.32
N GLY A 248 -3.17 7.69 26.71
CA GLY A 248 -2.69 6.42 27.23
C GLY A 248 -1.23 6.14 26.84
N ASP A 249 -0.72 5.02 27.33
CA ASP A 249 0.66 4.60 27.13
C ASP A 249 0.83 3.46 26.13
N VAL A 250 1.92 3.49 25.35
CA VAL A 250 2.37 2.35 24.55
C VAL A 250 3.32 1.52 25.42
N VAL A 251 2.81 0.42 25.95
CA VAL A 251 3.58 -0.51 26.79
C VAL A 251 4.21 -1.59 25.93
N VAL A 252 5.52 -1.70 26.01
CA VAL A 252 6.30 -2.73 25.27
C VAL A 252 6.70 -3.83 26.25
N ALA A 253 6.32 -5.07 25.96
CA ALA A 253 6.63 -6.21 26.81
C ALA A 253 7.38 -7.31 26.03
N ASP A 254 8.24 -8.05 26.76
CA ASP A 254 8.90 -9.23 26.21
C ASP A 254 7.88 -10.34 25.94
N GLN A 255 8.14 -11.17 24.93
CA GLN A 255 7.25 -12.27 24.52
C GLN A 255 6.93 -13.23 25.68
N THR A 256 7.85 -13.42 26.61
CA THR A 256 7.67 -14.31 27.77
C THR A 256 6.57 -13.79 28.71
N ALA A 257 6.39 -12.48 28.78
CA ALA A 257 5.38 -11.82 29.61
C ALA A 257 4.02 -11.65 28.89
N LEU A 258 3.94 -11.99 27.60
CA LEU A 258 2.73 -11.78 26.80
C LEU A 258 1.88 -13.05 26.72
N PRO A 259 0.52 -12.93 26.72
CA PRO A 259 -0.36 -14.00 26.30
C PRO A 259 -0.03 -14.46 24.89
N ALA A 260 -0.19 -15.76 24.61
CA ALA A 260 0.17 -16.36 23.32
C ALA A 260 -0.43 -15.61 22.11
N LYS A 261 -1.68 -15.13 22.25
CA LYS A 261 -2.36 -14.39 21.17
C LYS A 261 -1.78 -13.01 20.84
N LEU A 262 -0.97 -12.44 21.75
CA LEU A 262 -0.30 -11.15 21.56
C LEU A 262 1.17 -11.28 21.14
N ARG A 263 1.71 -12.51 21.12
CA ARG A 263 3.06 -12.77 20.66
C ARG A 263 3.13 -12.74 19.16
N VAL A 264 4.11 -12.01 18.63
CA VAL A 264 4.33 -11.91 17.18
C VAL A 264 5.70 -12.53 16.88
N PRO A 265 5.76 -13.73 16.25
CA PRO A 265 7.01 -14.42 15.97
C PRO A 265 7.72 -13.79 14.75
N LEU A 266 8.13 -12.54 14.89
CA LEU A 266 8.86 -11.84 13.84
C LEU A 266 10.36 -12.12 13.92
N PRO A 267 11.04 -12.34 12.79
CA PRO A 267 12.51 -12.32 12.71
C PRO A 267 13.03 -10.89 12.94
N ASP A 268 14.32 -10.76 13.13
CA ASP A 268 15.02 -9.47 13.25
C ASP A 268 15.25 -8.88 11.85
N GLN A 269 14.21 -8.39 11.23
CA GLN A 269 14.21 -7.82 9.89
C GLN A 269 13.25 -6.65 9.81
N ASP A 270 13.70 -5.54 9.26
CA ASP A 270 12.89 -4.39 8.86
C ASP A 270 12.54 -4.44 7.36
N LEU A 271 11.59 -3.61 6.93
CA LEU A 271 11.36 -3.29 5.52
C LEU A 271 11.32 -1.77 5.35
N VAL A 272 12.49 -1.17 5.31
CA VAL A 272 12.69 0.26 5.09
C VAL A 272 13.23 0.47 3.69
N ALA A 273 12.52 1.23 2.86
CA ALA A 273 12.92 1.54 1.51
C ALA A 273 13.50 2.95 1.39
N ASP A 274 14.55 3.07 0.59
CA ASP A 274 15.03 4.36 0.12
C ASP A 274 14.06 4.90 -0.95
N THR A 275 13.46 6.04 -0.69
CA THR A 275 12.52 6.71 -1.60
C THR A 275 13.14 7.95 -2.26
N SER A 276 14.46 8.09 -2.23
CA SER A 276 15.16 9.27 -2.76
C SER A 276 15.10 9.37 -4.28
N ARG A 277 15.08 8.24 -4.99
CA ARG A 277 15.09 8.22 -6.45
C ARG A 277 13.90 8.96 -7.06
N ILE A 278 12.68 8.64 -6.67
CA ILE A 278 11.48 9.30 -7.20
C ILE A 278 11.48 10.81 -6.89
N ARG A 279 12.04 11.20 -5.74
CA ARG A 279 12.15 12.59 -5.33
C ARG A 279 13.15 13.35 -6.21
N HIS A 280 14.32 12.79 -6.45
CA HIS A 280 15.37 13.42 -7.23
C HIS A 280 15.06 13.44 -8.73
N GLU A 281 14.56 12.32 -9.27
CA GLU A 281 14.34 12.20 -10.70
C GLU A 281 13.04 12.89 -11.16
N LEU A 282 11.96 12.77 -10.38
CA LEU A 282 10.63 13.26 -10.77
C LEU A 282 10.14 14.45 -9.93
N GLY A 283 10.89 14.87 -8.91
CA GLY A 283 10.47 15.98 -8.05
C GLY A 283 9.32 15.64 -7.10
N TYR A 284 9.09 14.36 -6.82
CA TYR A 284 8.03 13.95 -5.90
C TYR A 284 8.24 14.51 -4.50
N ALA A 285 7.16 15.00 -3.91
CA ALA A 285 7.07 15.39 -2.50
C ALA A 285 5.70 15.04 -1.95
N GLU A 286 5.60 14.79 -0.66
CA GLU A 286 4.31 14.54 -0.01
C GLU A 286 3.43 15.80 -0.06
N LEU A 287 2.17 15.65 -0.47
CA LEU A 287 1.15 16.71 -0.45
C LEU A 287 0.56 16.92 0.94
N VAL A 288 0.51 15.87 1.74
CA VAL A 288 -0.14 15.84 3.04
C VAL A 288 0.87 15.37 4.07
N SER A 289 1.02 16.12 5.16
CA SER A 289 1.91 15.75 6.25
C SER A 289 1.42 14.50 6.98
N ARG A 290 2.31 13.73 7.62
CA ARG A 290 1.93 12.52 8.39
C ARG A 290 0.89 12.83 9.47
N PRO A 291 1.01 13.88 10.31
CA PRO A 291 -0.01 14.18 11.31
C PRO A 291 -1.40 14.44 10.71
N GLU A 292 -1.45 15.18 9.60
CA GLU A 292 -2.70 15.45 8.89
C GLU A 292 -3.29 14.20 8.25
N GLY A 293 -2.47 13.38 7.58
CA GLY A 293 -2.88 12.10 6.99
C GLY A 293 -3.41 11.13 8.04
N LEU A 294 -2.76 11.06 9.21
CA LEU A 294 -3.24 10.28 10.34
C LEU A 294 -4.59 10.79 10.85
N GLY A 295 -4.76 12.10 11.01
CA GLY A 295 -6.05 12.67 11.43
C GLY A 295 -7.19 12.26 10.50
N ARG A 296 -7.02 12.41 9.18
CA ARG A 296 -8.01 12.01 8.17
C ARG A 296 -8.27 10.49 8.17
N ALA A 297 -7.22 9.68 8.38
CA ALA A 297 -7.34 8.23 8.45
C ALA A 297 -8.12 7.78 9.70
N ILE A 298 -7.86 8.42 10.85
CA ILE A 298 -8.55 8.17 12.13
C ILE A 298 -10.03 8.57 12.01
N GLU A 299 -10.33 9.73 11.46
CA GLU A 299 -11.70 10.19 11.26
C GLU A 299 -12.50 9.20 10.40
N TRP A 300 -11.92 8.75 9.29
CA TRP A 300 -12.52 7.74 8.44
C TRP A 300 -12.73 6.42 9.19
N GLU A 301 -11.73 5.94 9.94
CA GLU A 301 -11.81 4.69 10.69
C GLU A 301 -12.90 4.73 11.77
N LEU A 302 -13.02 5.83 12.49
CA LEU A 302 -14.08 6.03 13.49
C LEU A 302 -15.48 5.98 12.86
N ALA A 303 -15.62 6.53 11.64
CA ALA A 303 -16.89 6.48 10.93
C ALA A 303 -17.29 5.03 10.54
N GLN A 304 -16.31 4.13 10.33
CA GLN A 304 -16.58 2.73 10.02
C GLN A 304 -16.91 1.87 11.24
N GLN A 305 -16.52 2.30 12.44
CA GLN A 305 -16.62 1.49 13.68
C GLN A 305 -17.96 1.62 14.43
N ARG A 306 -18.86 2.49 13.98
CA ARG A 306 -20.06 2.89 14.75
C ARG A 306 -20.93 1.74 15.22
N ASP A 307 -21.05 0.67 14.43
CA ASP A 307 -21.93 -0.46 14.69
C ASP A 307 -21.19 -1.77 14.97
N GLU A 308 -19.86 -1.71 15.17
CA GLU A 308 -19.06 -2.90 15.42
C GLU A 308 -19.01 -3.24 16.93
N PRO A 309 -19.15 -4.55 17.30
CA PRO A 309 -18.98 -4.96 18.68
C PRO A 309 -17.56 -4.65 19.17
N GLY A 310 -17.45 -4.25 20.43
CA GLY A 310 -16.15 -3.98 21.05
C GLY A 310 -15.28 -5.25 21.13
N PRO A 311 -13.94 -5.11 21.00
CA PRO A 311 -13.02 -6.22 21.17
C PRO A 311 -12.95 -6.66 22.64
N ASP A 312 -12.61 -7.94 22.86
CA ASP A 312 -12.31 -8.46 24.18
C ASP A 312 -10.87 -8.10 24.59
N TYR A 313 -10.72 -7.23 25.57
CA TYR A 313 -9.42 -6.80 26.12
C TYR A 313 -8.95 -7.63 27.32
N SER A 314 -9.70 -8.62 27.79
CA SER A 314 -9.44 -9.34 29.05
C SER A 314 -8.00 -9.90 29.17
N SER A 315 -7.46 -10.43 28.08
CA SER A 315 -6.09 -10.96 28.09
C SER A 315 -5.02 -9.88 28.08
N GLU A 316 -5.29 -8.73 27.45
CA GLU A 316 -4.39 -7.58 27.48
C GLU A 316 -4.38 -6.95 28.87
N ASP A 317 -5.55 -6.82 29.51
CA ASP A 317 -5.69 -6.31 30.88
C ASP A 317 -4.95 -7.18 31.89
N ALA A 318 -5.11 -8.51 31.79
CA ALA A 318 -4.39 -9.45 32.64
C ALA A 318 -2.87 -9.35 32.48
N ALA A 319 -2.39 -9.16 31.24
CA ALA A 319 -0.97 -8.99 30.98
C ALA A 319 -0.43 -7.66 31.53
N LEU A 320 -1.15 -6.56 31.36
CA LEU A 320 -0.77 -5.25 31.89
C LEU A 320 -0.67 -5.26 33.44
N LEU A 321 -1.60 -5.93 34.11
CA LEU A 321 -1.54 -6.10 35.57
C LEU A 321 -0.32 -6.92 36.04
N GLY A 322 0.15 -7.86 35.24
CA GLY A 322 1.32 -8.70 35.56
C GLY A 322 2.66 -8.01 35.27
N LEU A 323 2.66 -6.85 34.62
CA LEU A 323 3.87 -6.07 34.29
C LEU A 323 4.18 -5.00 35.36
N HIS A 324 3.28 -4.76 36.29
CA HIS A 324 3.43 -3.90 37.46
C HIS A 324 3.82 -4.71 38.69
#